data_bae1973554fa51a0bd33adcc2ea9ed4a
#
_entry.id   bae1973554fa51a0bd33adcc2ea9ed4a
#
_cell.length_a   1.000
_cell.length_b   1.000
_cell.length_c   1.000
_cell.angle_alpha   90.00
_cell.angle_beta   90.00
_cell.angle_gamma   90.00
#
_symmetry.space_group_name_H-M   'P 1'
#
loop_
_entity.id
_entity.type
_entity.pdbx_description
1 polymer ?
#
loop_
_entity_poly.entity_id
_entity_poly.type
_entity_poly.pdbx_seq_one_letter_code
_entity_poly.pdbx_strand_id
1 'polypeptide(L)'
;MNENEMLVYHIVTRKEMSPGQIINFDKNQKNNLYHFFFEKTYTNNNGEDIFKILHDHYSNEGLKLDKENAAATMKYAGQTIRSVREVIVEMVRLQEYPDYPSRLSCLYAARSYEDTLKWKEIFDSFNRKVLQIVKLRVTGSYFEGDGNLLPKVDGASFSKKIEQAREYWKGNVKNELPELLINGKIEVVEIIDDFTLV
;
A
#
# COMPACT_ATOMS: atom_id res chain seq x y z
N MET A 1 16.72 11.51 23.33
CA MET A 1 16.75 10.51 22.23
C MET A 1 17.28 11.24 21.00
N ASN A 2 18.37 10.78 20.43
CA ASN A 2 18.84 11.36 19.18
C ASN A 2 17.80 11.03 18.12
N GLU A 3 17.11 12.03 17.63
CA GLU A 3 16.23 11.91 16.47
C GLU A 3 17.12 11.56 15.29
N ASN A 4 17.08 10.28 14.86
CA ASN A 4 17.84 9.83 13.71
C ASN A 4 17.26 10.49 12.46
N GLU A 5 17.95 11.50 11.98
CA GLU A 5 17.65 12.12 10.69
C GLU A 5 18.14 11.21 9.56
N MET A 6 17.27 10.95 8.56
CA MET A 6 17.66 10.18 7.39
C MET A 6 17.20 10.86 6.09
N LEU A 7 17.94 10.60 5.02
CA LEU A 7 17.57 10.96 3.65
C LEU A 7 17.04 9.73 2.93
N VAL A 8 15.86 9.87 2.30
CA VAL A 8 15.18 8.80 1.56
C VAL A 8 14.54 9.34 0.30
N TYR A 9 14.01 8.46 -0.55
CA TYR A 9 13.37 8.82 -1.80
C TYR A 9 11.90 8.40 -1.78
N HIS A 10 11.03 9.22 -2.40
CA HIS A 10 9.59 8.96 -2.46
C HIS A 10 9.07 9.19 -3.88
N ILE A 11 8.18 8.30 -4.31
CA ILE A 11 7.47 8.41 -5.59
C ILE A 11 6.15 9.13 -5.37
N VAL A 12 6.01 10.29 -5.98
CA VAL A 12 4.80 11.10 -5.93
C VAL A 12 3.84 10.69 -7.05
N THR A 13 2.61 10.32 -6.69
CA THR A 13 1.62 9.80 -7.67
C THR A 13 0.28 10.54 -7.67
N ARG A 14 0.05 11.50 -6.78
CA ARG A 14 -1.26 12.15 -6.67
C ARG A 14 -1.21 13.68 -6.74
N LYS A 15 -0.38 14.27 -5.92
CA LYS A 15 -0.25 15.73 -5.81
C LYS A 15 1.23 16.05 -5.75
N GLU A 16 1.67 16.93 -6.64
CA GLU A 16 3.04 17.41 -6.68
C GLU A 16 3.50 17.97 -5.33
N MET A 17 4.77 17.75 -5.05
CA MET A 17 5.45 18.27 -3.87
C MET A 17 6.43 19.37 -4.26
N SER A 18 6.78 20.22 -3.32
CA SER A 18 7.72 21.32 -3.53
C SER A 18 8.84 21.29 -2.48
N PRO A 19 10.07 21.69 -2.84
CA PRO A 19 11.16 21.82 -1.87
C PRO A 19 10.76 22.72 -0.69
N GLY A 20 11.14 22.32 0.52
CA GLY A 20 10.75 22.99 1.77
C GLY A 20 9.36 22.62 2.29
N GLN A 21 8.56 21.85 1.55
CA GLN A 21 7.26 21.37 2.04
C GLN A 21 7.47 20.41 3.22
N ILE A 22 6.70 20.62 4.29
CA ILE A 22 6.72 19.77 5.48
C ILE A 22 5.45 18.95 5.53
N ILE A 23 5.60 17.65 5.76
CA ILE A 23 4.53 16.69 5.97
C ILE A 23 4.76 16.06 7.33
N ASN A 24 3.72 16.00 8.15
CA ASN A 24 3.77 15.27 9.40
C ASN A 24 2.90 14.03 9.26
N PHE A 25 3.48 12.87 9.49
CA PHE A 25 2.76 11.61 9.55
C PHE A 25 2.79 11.07 10.98
N ASP A 26 1.63 10.80 11.55
CA ASP A 26 1.49 10.17 12.84
C ASP A 26 0.51 8.97 12.76
N LYS A 27 0.37 8.26 13.86
CA LYS A 27 -0.51 7.08 13.94
C LYS A 27 -2.00 7.35 13.71
N ASN A 28 -2.43 8.60 13.78
CA ASN A 28 -3.83 9.00 13.60
C ASN A 28 -4.16 9.34 12.15
N GLN A 29 -3.14 9.66 11.35
CA GLN A 29 -3.33 9.97 9.94
C GLN A 29 -3.43 8.68 9.13
N LYS A 30 -4.51 8.57 8.35
CA LYS A 30 -4.70 7.46 7.40
C LYS A 30 -4.08 7.82 6.06
N ASN A 31 -3.33 6.90 5.49
CA ASN A 31 -2.76 7.09 4.16
C ASN A 31 -3.69 6.59 3.05
N ASN A 32 -3.24 6.77 1.82
CA ASN A 32 -4.03 6.37 0.65
C ASN A 32 -4.33 4.87 0.57
N LEU A 33 -3.49 4.02 1.17
CA LEU A 33 -3.71 2.58 1.20
C LEU A 33 -4.93 2.25 2.08
N TYR A 34 -5.06 2.94 3.23
CA TYR A 34 -6.22 2.81 4.09
C TYR A 34 -7.51 3.19 3.34
N HIS A 35 -7.56 4.40 2.76
CA HIS A 35 -8.74 4.87 2.04
C HIS A 35 -9.13 3.95 0.88
N PHE A 36 -8.12 3.43 0.16
CA PHE A 36 -8.35 2.53 -0.96
C PHE A 36 -8.95 1.18 -0.56
N PHE A 37 -8.54 0.60 0.56
CA PHE A 37 -8.97 -0.73 0.95
C PHE A 37 -10.14 -0.74 1.95
N PHE A 38 -10.28 0.27 2.79
CA PHE A 38 -11.23 0.25 3.92
C PHE A 38 -12.41 1.20 3.79
N GLU A 39 -12.36 2.18 2.92
CA GLU A 39 -13.45 3.15 2.75
C GLU A 39 -14.23 2.99 1.46
N LYS A 40 -13.79 2.09 0.58
CA LYS A 40 -14.44 1.88 -0.70
C LYS A 40 -15.62 0.93 -0.56
N THR A 41 -16.79 1.36 -1.06
CA THR A 41 -17.94 0.48 -1.31
C THR A 41 -17.80 -0.23 -2.66
N TYR A 42 -18.37 -1.42 -2.76
CA TYR A 42 -18.28 -2.23 -3.97
C TYR A 42 -19.64 -2.43 -4.59
N THR A 43 -19.87 -1.72 -5.68
CA THR A 43 -21.09 -1.74 -6.49
C THR A 43 -20.77 -2.04 -7.95
N ASN A 44 -21.78 -2.48 -8.72
CA ASN A 44 -21.72 -2.47 -10.18
C ASN A 44 -21.85 -1.03 -10.73
N ASN A 45 -21.89 -0.87 -12.05
CA ASN A 45 -22.02 0.46 -12.67
C ASN A 45 -23.36 1.14 -12.40
N ASN A 46 -24.41 0.37 -12.04
CA ASN A 46 -25.72 0.87 -11.68
C ASN A 46 -25.86 1.24 -10.19
N GLY A 47 -24.79 1.07 -9.40
CA GLY A 47 -24.78 1.35 -7.96
C GLY A 47 -25.36 0.24 -7.09
N GLU A 48 -25.60 -0.95 -7.64
CA GLU A 48 -26.13 -2.09 -6.88
C GLU A 48 -25.00 -2.81 -6.12
N ASP A 49 -25.25 -3.18 -4.87
CA ASP A 49 -24.30 -3.87 -4.01
C ASP A 49 -23.88 -5.24 -4.59
N ILE A 50 -22.57 -5.49 -4.65
CA ILE A 50 -22.04 -6.73 -5.27
C ILE A 50 -22.46 -7.98 -4.51
N PHE A 51 -22.55 -7.94 -3.18
CA PHE A 51 -22.95 -9.10 -2.40
C PHE A 51 -24.43 -9.44 -2.63
N LYS A 52 -25.29 -8.39 -2.77
CA LYS A 52 -26.68 -8.56 -3.13
C LYS A 52 -26.83 -9.21 -4.52
N ILE A 53 -26.07 -8.72 -5.51
CA ILE A 53 -26.05 -9.31 -6.86
C ILE A 53 -25.69 -10.80 -6.80
N LEU A 54 -24.65 -11.17 -6.04
CA LEU A 54 -24.24 -12.57 -5.89
C LEU A 54 -25.34 -13.42 -5.27
N HIS A 55 -26.01 -12.90 -4.24
CA HIS A 55 -27.10 -13.59 -3.57
C HIS A 55 -28.32 -13.78 -4.49
N ASP A 56 -28.71 -12.74 -5.21
CA ASP A 56 -29.92 -12.74 -6.04
C ASP A 56 -29.77 -13.62 -7.31
N HIS A 57 -28.52 -13.83 -7.77
CA HIS A 57 -28.20 -14.63 -8.96
C HIS A 57 -27.70 -16.05 -8.66
N TYR A 58 -27.65 -16.44 -7.37
CA TYR A 58 -27.31 -17.79 -6.96
C TYR A 58 -28.55 -18.68 -6.83
N SER A 59 -28.50 -19.87 -7.43
CA SER A 59 -29.57 -20.88 -7.36
C SER A 59 -28.96 -22.27 -7.25
N ASN A 60 -29.81 -23.31 -7.21
CA ASN A 60 -29.37 -24.71 -7.23
C ASN A 60 -28.59 -25.09 -8.51
N GLU A 61 -28.71 -24.28 -9.59
CA GLU A 61 -27.95 -24.45 -10.82
C GLU A 61 -26.60 -23.71 -10.80
N GLY A 62 -26.26 -23.05 -9.68
CA GLY A 62 -25.04 -22.27 -9.50
C GLY A 62 -25.25 -20.77 -9.69
N LEU A 63 -24.15 -20.03 -9.80
CA LEU A 63 -24.12 -18.58 -9.95
C LEU A 63 -24.15 -18.22 -11.45
N LYS A 64 -25.18 -17.47 -11.87
CA LYS A 64 -25.31 -16.99 -13.28
C LYS A 64 -25.23 -15.47 -13.29
N LEU A 65 -24.14 -14.93 -13.81
CA LEU A 65 -23.90 -13.49 -13.93
C LEU A 65 -23.74 -13.11 -15.39
N ASP A 66 -24.24 -11.94 -15.79
CA ASP A 66 -23.85 -11.31 -17.03
C ASP A 66 -22.37 -10.85 -16.98
N LYS A 67 -21.84 -10.40 -18.12
CA LYS A 67 -20.43 -10.02 -18.27
C LYS A 67 -20.02 -8.88 -17.32
N GLU A 68 -20.91 -7.92 -17.10
CA GLU A 68 -20.65 -6.74 -16.27
C GLU A 68 -20.59 -7.14 -14.78
N ASN A 69 -21.63 -7.85 -14.31
CA ASN A 69 -21.68 -8.32 -12.93
C ASN A 69 -20.58 -9.32 -12.62
N ALA A 70 -20.19 -10.18 -13.57
CA ALA A 70 -19.03 -11.07 -13.41
C ALA A 70 -17.73 -10.28 -13.25
N ALA A 71 -17.48 -9.25 -14.08
CA ALA A 71 -16.30 -8.40 -13.97
C ALA A 71 -16.27 -7.62 -12.64
N ALA A 72 -17.41 -7.06 -12.20
CA ALA A 72 -17.53 -6.38 -10.93
C ALA A 72 -17.25 -7.32 -9.74
N THR A 73 -17.75 -8.54 -9.78
CA THR A 73 -17.51 -9.59 -8.77
C THR A 73 -16.03 -9.98 -8.69
N MET A 74 -15.38 -10.19 -9.83
CA MET A 74 -13.93 -10.50 -9.84
C MET A 74 -13.10 -9.38 -9.25
N LYS A 75 -13.45 -8.13 -9.55
CA LYS A 75 -12.82 -6.94 -8.96
C LYS A 75 -13.05 -6.88 -7.45
N TYR A 76 -14.27 -7.13 -6.98
CA TYR A 76 -14.61 -7.19 -5.57
C TYR A 76 -13.80 -8.27 -4.84
N ALA A 77 -13.78 -9.50 -5.35
CA ALA A 77 -13.03 -10.61 -4.76
C ALA A 77 -11.53 -10.28 -4.63
N GLY A 78 -10.92 -9.77 -5.71
CA GLY A 78 -9.52 -9.37 -5.71
C GLY A 78 -9.20 -8.26 -4.69
N GLN A 79 -10.07 -7.26 -4.58
CA GLN A 79 -9.91 -6.17 -3.61
C GLN A 79 -10.10 -6.66 -2.17
N THR A 80 -11.09 -7.51 -1.92
CA THR A 80 -11.35 -8.08 -0.60
C THR A 80 -10.16 -8.89 -0.09
N ILE A 81 -9.57 -9.76 -0.92
CA ILE A 81 -8.38 -10.53 -0.55
C ILE A 81 -7.19 -9.60 -0.20
N ARG A 82 -7.00 -8.52 -0.95
CA ARG A 82 -5.96 -7.52 -0.66
C ARG A 82 -6.24 -6.76 0.64
N SER A 83 -7.49 -6.40 0.90
CA SER A 83 -7.88 -5.73 2.16
C SER A 83 -7.64 -6.65 3.36
N VAL A 84 -8.03 -7.93 3.26
CA VAL A 84 -7.77 -8.94 4.30
C VAL A 84 -6.26 -9.12 4.52
N ARG A 85 -5.44 -9.11 3.47
CA ARG A 85 -3.98 -9.11 3.60
C ARG A 85 -3.49 -7.96 4.48
N GLU A 86 -3.92 -6.73 4.20
CA GLU A 86 -3.49 -5.56 5.00
C GLU A 86 -4.00 -5.63 6.45
N VAL A 87 -5.20 -6.17 6.69
CA VAL A 87 -5.71 -6.43 8.06
C VAL A 87 -4.82 -7.42 8.80
N ILE A 88 -4.44 -8.53 8.17
CA ILE A 88 -3.56 -9.55 8.78
C ILE A 88 -2.19 -8.95 9.08
N VAL A 89 -1.61 -8.21 8.15
CA VAL A 89 -0.30 -7.57 8.33
C VAL A 89 -0.34 -6.57 9.49
N GLU A 90 -1.40 -5.75 9.57
CA GLU A 90 -1.56 -4.79 10.68
C GLU A 90 -1.83 -5.48 12.01
N MET A 91 -2.62 -6.55 12.02
CA MET A 91 -2.85 -7.35 13.24
C MET A 91 -1.55 -7.91 13.80
N VAL A 92 -0.70 -8.50 12.97
CA VAL A 92 0.62 -9.01 13.39
C VAL A 92 1.50 -7.86 13.89
N ARG A 93 1.51 -6.72 13.20
CA ARG A 93 2.26 -5.55 13.66
C ARG A 93 1.83 -5.11 15.07
N LEU A 94 0.53 -4.96 15.30
CA LEU A 94 0.01 -4.50 16.61
C LEU A 94 0.36 -5.47 17.74
N GLN A 95 0.42 -6.77 17.46
CA GLN A 95 0.68 -7.81 18.47
C GLN A 95 2.17 -8.02 18.74
N GLU A 96 3.01 -7.98 17.69
CA GLU A 96 4.39 -8.44 17.77
C GLU A 96 5.42 -7.32 17.53
N TYR A 97 5.02 -6.22 16.83
CA TYR A 97 5.90 -5.12 16.40
C TYR A 97 5.24 -3.73 16.58
N PRO A 98 4.68 -3.39 17.77
CA PRO A 98 3.83 -2.21 17.98
C PRO A 98 4.54 -0.88 17.72
N ASP A 99 5.86 -0.85 17.83
CA ASP A 99 6.68 0.36 17.65
C ASP A 99 6.99 0.68 16.18
N TYR A 100 6.75 -0.26 15.26
CA TYR A 100 6.94 0.00 13.83
C TYR A 100 5.81 0.85 13.25
N PRO A 101 6.09 1.70 12.25
CA PRO A 101 5.07 2.43 11.51
C PRO A 101 4.03 1.48 10.90
N SER A 102 2.76 1.85 11.02
CA SER A 102 1.69 1.11 10.34
C SER A 102 1.73 1.35 8.84
N ARG A 103 1.56 0.29 8.04
CA ARG A 103 1.39 0.40 6.58
C ARG A 103 0.19 1.27 6.19
N LEU A 104 -0.79 1.42 7.08
CA LEU A 104 -2.03 2.16 6.88
C LEU A 104 -1.97 3.63 7.33
N SER A 105 -0.85 4.01 7.98
CA SER A 105 -0.63 5.37 8.51
C SER A 105 0.84 5.79 8.43
N CYS A 106 1.46 5.60 7.27
CA CYS A 106 2.83 5.99 6.99
C CYS A 106 2.95 6.62 5.60
N LEU A 107 4.07 7.26 5.34
CA LEU A 107 4.51 7.54 3.98
C LEU A 107 5.43 6.38 3.52
N TYR A 108 5.22 5.90 2.30
CA TYR A 108 6.09 4.90 1.68
C TYR A 108 7.29 5.59 1.03
N ALA A 109 8.46 5.04 1.22
CA ALA A 109 9.71 5.55 0.67
C ALA A 109 10.65 4.41 0.25
N ALA A 110 11.80 4.75 -0.27
CA ALA A 110 12.91 3.85 -0.56
C ALA A 110 14.23 4.45 -0.07
N ARG A 111 15.23 3.60 0.23
CA ARG A 111 16.55 4.04 0.69
C ARG A 111 17.34 4.72 -0.40
N SER A 112 17.24 4.20 -1.62
CA SER A 112 18.02 4.67 -2.75
C SER A 112 17.11 5.14 -3.90
N TYR A 113 17.68 5.90 -4.80
CA TYR A 113 17.02 6.28 -6.05
C TYR A 113 16.77 5.05 -6.93
N GLU A 114 17.70 4.11 -6.97
CA GLU A 114 17.60 2.86 -7.73
C GLU A 114 16.41 2.01 -7.26
N ASP A 115 16.14 1.97 -5.97
CA ASP A 115 14.97 1.26 -5.43
C ASP A 115 13.65 1.97 -5.81
N THR A 116 13.66 3.30 -5.92
CA THR A 116 12.47 4.01 -6.43
C THR A 116 12.19 3.68 -7.88
N LEU A 117 13.19 3.45 -8.71
CA LEU A 117 13.00 3.05 -10.11
C LEU A 117 12.34 1.68 -10.22
N LYS A 118 12.67 0.70 -9.38
CA LYS A 118 11.98 -0.60 -9.31
C LYS A 118 10.48 -0.42 -9.02
N TRP A 119 10.15 0.43 -8.06
CA TRP A 119 8.76 0.74 -7.74
C TRP A 119 8.06 1.50 -8.86
N LYS A 120 8.76 2.41 -9.55
CA LYS A 120 8.22 3.12 -10.71
C LYS A 120 7.82 2.17 -11.82
N GLU A 121 8.67 1.19 -12.17
CA GLU A 121 8.34 0.15 -13.16
C GLU A 121 7.07 -0.62 -12.79
N ILE A 122 6.89 -0.96 -11.51
CA ILE A 122 5.66 -1.61 -11.02
C ILE A 122 4.45 -0.68 -11.19
N PHE A 123 4.56 0.61 -10.85
CA PHE A 123 3.48 1.57 -11.02
C PHE A 123 3.11 1.76 -12.49
N ASP A 124 4.09 1.84 -13.37
CA ASP A 124 3.90 1.93 -14.81
C ASP A 124 3.16 0.68 -15.36
N SER A 125 3.48 -0.52 -14.86
CA SER A 125 2.79 -1.77 -15.24
C SER A 125 1.30 -1.80 -14.89
N PHE A 126 0.90 -1.01 -13.89
CA PHE A 126 -0.49 -0.82 -13.47
C PHE A 126 -1.14 0.46 -14.04
N ASN A 127 -0.49 1.14 -15.00
CA ASN A 127 -0.90 2.45 -15.51
C ASN A 127 -1.10 3.50 -14.41
N ARG A 128 -0.33 3.43 -13.33
CA ARG A 128 -0.36 4.42 -12.26
C ARG A 128 0.64 5.53 -12.56
N LYS A 129 0.14 6.69 -12.97
CA LYS A 129 0.98 7.84 -13.31
C LYS A 129 1.88 8.23 -12.14
N VAL A 130 3.19 8.29 -12.39
CA VAL A 130 4.17 8.90 -11.49
C VAL A 130 4.32 10.37 -11.90
N LEU A 131 4.25 11.28 -10.92
CA LEU A 131 4.40 12.72 -11.13
C LEU A 131 5.84 13.17 -10.91
N GLN A 132 6.44 12.73 -9.80
CA GLN A 132 7.78 13.15 -9.38
C GLN A 132 8.48 12.02 -8.62
N ILE A 133 9.80 12.05 -8.59
CA ILE A 133 10.63 11.41 -7.57
C ILE A 133 11.26 12.52 -6.75
N VAL A 134 11.05 12.47 -5.43
CA VAL A 134 11.55 13.50 -4.52
C VAL A 134 12.47 12.90 -3.47
N LYS A 135 13.46 13.69 -3.03
CA LYS A 135 14.30 13.37 -1.88
C LYS A 135 13.73 14.00 -0.64
N LEU A 136 13.60 13.20 0.39
CA LEU A 136 13.00 13.57 1.67
C LEU A 136 14.03 13.51 2.79
N ARG A 137 13.92 14.45 3.73
CA ARG A 137 14.55 14.38 5.05
C ARG A 137 13.50 13.94 6.07
N VAL A 138 13.78 12.89 6.81
CA VAL A 138 12.86 12.29 7.78
C VAL A 138 13.45 12.37 9.17
N THR A 139 12.67 12.88 10.11
CA THR A 139 12.95 12.85 11.55
C THR A 139 11.81 12.11 12.23
N GLY A 140 12.05 10.84 12.64
CA GLY A 140 10.99 10.01 13.23
C GLY A 140 11.30 8.52 13.20
N SER A 141 10.24 7.71 13.22
CA SER A 141 10.36 6.26 13.18
C SER A 141 10.26 5.71 11.76
N TYR A 142 10.88 4.57 11.54
CA TYR A 142 10.82 3.87 10.27
C TYR A 142 10.82 2.34 10.46
N PHE A 143 10.39 1.65 9.42
CA PHE A 143 10.55 0.21 9.23
C PHE A 143 10.96 -0.05 7.79
N GLU A 144 11.89 -0.95 7.59
CA GLU A 144 12.34 -1.39 6.27
C GLU A 144 12.03 -2.86 6.08
N GLY A 145 11.31 -3.18 5.00
CA GLY A 145 10.89 -4.54 4.67
C GLY A 145 11.01 -4.84 3.18
N ASP A 146 10.70 -6.08 2.81
CA ASP A 146 10.61 -6.50 1.42
C ASP A 146 9.15 -6.76 1.05
N GLY A 147 8.62 -5.99 0.11
CA GLY A 147 7.23 -6.12 -0.37
C GLY A 147 6.89 -7.50 -0.91
N ASN A 148 7.89 -8.29 -1.36
CA ASN A 148 7.70 -9.66 -1.81
C ASN A 148 7.41 -10.66 -0.68
N LEU A 149 7.70 -10.30 0.58
CA LEU A 149 7.40 -11.11 1.76
C LEU A 149 5.96 -10.93 2.26
N LEU A 150 5.24 -9.93 1.76
CA LEU A 150 3.83 -9.74 2.12
C LEU A 150 2.99 -10.98 1.78
N PRO A 151 1.93 -11.26 2.56
CA PRO A 151 1.03 -12.36 2.28
C PRO A 151 0.53 -12.34 0.83
N LYS A 152 0.59 -13.49 0.18
CA LYS A 152 0.18 -13.60 -1.22
C LYS A 152 -1.33 -13.39 -1.39
N VAL A 153 -1.71 -12.84 -2.54
CA VAL A 153 -3.11 -12.67 -2.94
C VAL A 153 -3.55 -13.96 -3.65
N ASP A 154 -3.84 -14.97 -2.85
CA ASP A 154 -4.21 -16.32 -3.28
C ASP A 154 -5.18 -16.97 -2.28
N GLY A 155 -5.57 -18.22 -2.53
CA GLY A 155 -6.47 -19.02 -1.69
C GLY A 155 -5.81 -19.69 -0.49
N ALA A 156 -4.58 -19.33 -0.11
CA ALA A 156 -3.92 -19.90 1.07
C ALA A 156 -4.68 -19.60 2.37
N SER A 157 -4.54 -20.49 3.36
CA SER A 157 -5.18 -20.30 4.67
C SER A 157 -4.71 -19.03 5.37
N PHE A 158 -5.55 -18.48 6.25
CA PHE A 158 -5.19 -17.30 7.03
C PHE A 158 -4.01 -17.55 7.97
N SER A 159 -3.86 -18.77 8.51
CA SER A 159 -2.67 -19.14 9.30
C SER A 159 -1.39 -18.98 8.48
N LYS A 160 -1.37 -19.44 7.23
CA LYS A 160 -0.21 -19.24 6.34
C LYS A 160 0.03 -17.77 6.03
N LYS A 161 -1.02 -16.98 5.87
CA LYS A 161 -0.90 -15.52 5.64
C LYS A 161 -0.36 -14.79 6.88
N ILE A 162 -0.69 -15.24 8.09
CA ILE A 162 -0.13 -14.71 9.35
C ILE A 162 1.38 -15.03 9.43
N GLU A 163 1.80 -16.24 9.06
CA GLU A 163 3.23 -16.59 9.01
C GLU A 163 3.99 -15.70 8.01
N GLN A 164 3.43 -15.47 6.82
CA GLN A 164 4.02 -14.56 5.83
C GLN A 164 4.11 -13.11 6.35
N ALA A 165 3.08 -12.63 7.06
CA ALA A 165 3.11 -11.30 7.68
C ALA A 165 4.21 -11.19 8.76
N ARG A 166 4.44 -12.24 9.55
CA ARG A 166 5.57 -12.30 10.49
C ARG A 166 6.92 -12.23 9.78
N GLU A 167 7.08 -12.96 8.67
CA GLU A 167 8.33 -12.89 7.88
C GLU A 167 8.57 -11.48 7.32
N TYR A 168 7.52 -10.81 6.85
CA TYR A 168 7.63 -9.41 6.42
C TYR A 168 8.12 -8.49 7.55
N TRP A 169 7.51 -8.57 8.75
CA TRP A 169 7.85 -7.70 9.87
C TRP A 169 9.20 -8.00 10.55
N LYS A 170 9.85 -9.12 10.24
CA LYS A 170 11.24 -9.36 10.65
C LYS A 170 12.23 -8.41 9.99
N GLY A 171 11.85 -7.67 8.96
CA GLY A 171 12.71 -6.71 8.29
C GLY A 171 13.85 -7.35 7.48
N ASN A 172 13.71 -8.63 7.11
CA ASN A 172 14.70 -9.33 6.29
C ASN A 172 14.58 -8.88 4.84
N VAL A 173 15.27 -7.81 4.49
CA VAL A 173 15.29 -7.30 3.11
C VAL A 173 16.22 -8.17 2.26
N LYS A 174 15.62 -8.92 1.33
CA LYS A 174 16.37 -9.69 0.31
C LYS A 174 16.75 -8.84 -0.91
N ASN A 175 16.52 -7.54 -0.86
CA ASN A 175 16.78 -6.54 -1.91
C ASN A 175 16.02 -6.75 -3.23
N GLU A 176 14.96 -7.56 -3.23
CA GLU A 176 14.16 -7.75 -4.45
C GLU A 176 13.18 -6.59 -4.64
N LEU A 177 12.42 -6.26 -3.58
CA LEU A 177 11.45 -5.16 -3.62
C LEU A 177 11.44 -4.39 -2.28
N PRO A 178 12.52 -3.68 -1.94
CA PRO A 178 12.61 -2.98 -0.66
C PRO A 178 11.58 -1.86 -0.58
N GLU A 179 10.89 -1.77 0.56
CA GLU A 179 10.01 -0.67 0.90
C GLU A 179 10.36 -0.12 2.28
N LEU A 180 10.25 1.18 2.44
CA LEU A 180 10.47 1.88 3.68
C LEU A 180 9.18 2.56 4.13
N LEU A 181 8.73 2.23 5.32
CA LEU A 181 7.60 2.90 5.97
C LEU A 181 8.15 3.97 6.90
N ILE A 182 7.73 5.21 6.75
CA ILE A 182 8.25 6.34 7.53
C ILE A 182 7.12 7.12 8.20
N ASN A 183 7.36 7.52 9.44
CA ASN A 183 6.51 8.40 10.24
C ASN A 183 7.34 9.53 10.85
N GLY A 184 6.67 10.58 11.31
CA GLY A 184 7.25 11.75 11.94
C GLY A 184 7.22 12.97 11.06
N LYS A 185 8.20 13.86 11.24
CA LYS A 185 8.38 15.07 10.42
C LYS A 185 9.15 14.70 9.16
N ILE A 186 8.57 15.01 8.02
CA ILE A 186 9.10 14.71 6.67
C ILE A 186 9.21 16.04 5.93
N GLU A 187 10.39 16.39 5.45
CA GLU A 187 10.66 17.60 4.66
C GLU A 187 11.06 17.19 3.24
N VAL A 188 10.48 17.81 2.25
CA VAL A 188 10.90 17.69 0.84
C VAL A 188 12.17 18.49 0.65
N VAL A 189 13.30 17.83 0.42
CA VAL A 189 14.60 18.49 0.22
C VAL A 189 14.80 18.90 -1.22
N GLU A 190 14.44 18.01 -2.17
CA GLU A 190 14.75 18.16 -3.58
C GLU A 190 13.77 17.38 -4.44
N ILE A 191 13.45 17.90 -5.62
CA ILE A 191 12.80 17.15 -6.69
C ILE A 191 13.91 16.55 -7.56
N ILE A 192 14.00 15.22 -7.59
CA ILE A 192 15.01 14.52 -8.39
C ILE A 192 14.56 14.41 -9.84
N ASP A 193 13.31 13.93 -10.03
CA ASP A 193 12.67 13.85 -11.34
C ASP A 193 11.30 14.49 -11.32
N ASP A 194 10.96 15.19 -12.39
CA ASP A 194 9.63 15.77 -12.62
C ASP A 194 9.10 15.29 -13.97
N PHE A 195 8.06 14.43 -13.91
CA PHE A 195 7.40 13.85 -15.07
C PHE A 195 6.12 14.61 -15.46
N THR A 196 5.86 15.76 -14.84
CA THR A 196 4.70 16.62 -15.15
C THR A 196 5.02 17.63 -16.25
N LEU A 197 6.29 17.84 -16.52
CA LEU A 197 6.81 18.84 -17.47
C LEU A 197 6.93 18.31 -18.92
N VAL A 198 6.34 17.13 -19.22
CA VAL A 198 6.37 16.48 -20.56
C VAL A 198 5.03 16.63 -21.25
#